data_725a00e25b1eb1c09ae73dbeec1e9fa2
#
_entry.id   725a00e25b1eb1c09ae73dbeec1e9fa2
#
_cell.length_a   1.000
_cell.length_b   1.000
_cell.length_c   1.000
_cell.angle_alpha   90.00
_cell.angle_beta   90.00
_cell.angle_gamma   90.00
#
_symmetry.space_group_name_H-M   'P 1'
#
loop_
_entity.id
_entity.type
_entity.pdbx_description
1 polymer ?
#
loop_
_entity_poly.entity_id
_entity_poly.type
_entity_poly.pdbx_seq_one_letter_code
_entity_poly.pdbx_strand_id
1 'polypeptide(L)'
;MIGEDFDRVLSRARTGDEAAFARLWRDLNPTLLRYLSLAGESADEVAAETWLTVVKGLSAFRGDETAWRAWVFTTARRRAVDAGRQRTRAARAPWRDRSGSWVTSVEPDCADLVIDSLSSAEAVRIVRRLPALQAEVVLLRVVVGLSVSEVAELVGRSPGAVRVAAHRGLQNLAKIMSEQGVTLSDSGALREVT
;
A
#
# COMPACT_ATOMS: atom_id res chain seq x y z
N MET A 1 0.65 10.81 -8.70
CA MET A 1 1.09 11.93 -7.82
C MET A 1 0.35 13.19 -8.21
N ILE A 2 -0.11 13.95 -7.21
CA ILE A 2 -0.86 15.19 -7.46
C ILE A 2 0.11 16.33 -7.82
N GLY A 3 1.32 16.31 -7.27
CA GLY A 3 2.40 17.26 -7.58
C GLY A 3 2.11 18.68 -7.10
N GLU A 4 2.42 19.68 -7.92
CA GLU A 4 2.31 21.11 -7.57
C GLU A 4 0.90 21.55 -7.13
N ASP A 5 -0.13 20.80 -7.50
CA ASP A 5 -1.51 21.07 -7.09
C ASP A 5 -1.84 20.56 -5.69
N PHE A 6 -0.96 19.80 -5.03
CA PHE A 6 -1.28 19.08 -3.81
C PHE A 6 -1.83 19.98 -2.70
N ASP A 7 -1.16 21.07 -2.39
CA ASP A 7 -1.56 21.99 -1.32
C ASP A 7 -2.94 22.60 -1.56
N ARG A 8 -3.23 22.95 -2.81
CA ARG A 8 -4.54 23.48 -3.21
C ARG A 8 -5.63 22.42 -3.06
N VAL A 9 -5.37 21.18 -3.52
CA VAL A 9 -6.32 20.07 -3.43
C VAL A 9 -6.57 19.69 -1.98
N LEU A 10 -5.49 19.57 -1.18
CA LEU A 10 -5.60 19.28 0.24
C LEU A 10 -6.39 20.35 1.00
N SER A 11 -6.11 21.62 0.75
CA SER A 11 -6.82 22.73 1.39
C SER A 11 -8.33 22.66 1.14
N ARG A 12 -8.75 22.42 -0.11
CA ARG A 12 -10.17 22.25 -0.48
C ARG A 12 -10.79 21.01 0.16
N ALA A 13 -10.09 19.86 0.12
CA ALA A 13 -10.58 18.64 0.72
C ALA A 13 -10.82 18.80 2.24
N ARG A 14 -9.95 19.54 2.94
CA ARG A 14 -10.09 19.83 4.37
C ARG A 14 -11.30 20.67 4.73
N THR A 15 -11.81 21.48 3.80
CA THR A 15 -13.04 22.27 3.95
C THR A 15 -14.29 21.55 3.46
N GLY A 16 -14.20 20.24 3.13
CA GLY A 16 -15.34 19.42 2.74
C GLY A 16 -15.62 19.34 1.25
N ASP A 17 -14.68 19.77 0.40
CA ASP A 17 -14.83 19.63 -1.05
C ASP A 17 -14.65 18.17 -1.46
N GLU A 18 -15.76 17.53 -1.83
CA GLU A 18 -15.79 16.11 -2.21
C GLU A 18 -14.96 15.82 -3.47
N ALA A 19 -14.96 16.73 -4.46
CA ALA A 19 -14.19 16.55 -5.69
C ALA A 19 -12.67 16.60 -5.41
N ALA A 20 -12.24 17.49 -4.52
CA ALA A 20 -10.85 17.55 -4.08
C ALA A 20 -10.45 16.31 -3.28
N PHE A 21 -11.30 15.83 -2.38
CA PHE A 21 -11.05 14.57 -1.66
C PHE A 21 -11.01 13.38 -2.62
N ALA A 22 -11.92 13.28 -3.57
CA ALA A 22 -11.93 12.23 -4.57
C ALA A 22 -10.65 12.22 -5.42
N ARG A 23 -10.01 13.38 -5.65
CA ARG A 23 -8.70 13.46 -6.33
C ARG A 23 -7.59 12.87 -5.47
N LEU A 24 -7.54 13.19 -4.17
CA LEU A 24 -6.61 12.58 -3.21
C LEU A 24 -6.79 11.06 -3.12
N TRP A 25 -8.03 10.63 -3.06
CA TRP A 25 -8.40 9.21 -2.99
C TRP A 25 -7.98 8.45 -4.25
N ARG A 26 -8.33 8.96 -5.45
CA ARG A 26 -8.00 8.30 -6.72
C ARG A 26 -6.50 8.18 -6.96
N ASP A 27 -5.72 9.18 -6.53
CA ASP A 27 -4.25 9.13 -6.64
C ASP A 27 -3.66 8.00 -5.80
N LEU A 28 -4.17 7.76 -4.60
CA LEU A 28 -3.49 6.90 -3.63
C LEU A 28 -4.14 5.52 -3.43
N ASN A 29 -5.45 5.39 -3.65
CA ASN A 29 -6.19 4.17 -3.37
C ASN A 29 -5.70 2.93 -4.14
N PRO A 30 -5.36 3.00 -5.43
CA PRO A 30 -4.83 1.83 -6.15
C PRO A 30 -3.53 1.31 -5.52
N THR A 31 -2.63 2.21 -5.13
CA THR A 31 -1.38 1.85 -4.46
C THR A 31 -1.62 1.32 -3.04
N LEU A 32 -2.58 1.87 -2.32
CA LEU A 32 -3.00 1.41 -1.01
C LEU A 32 -3.53 -0.02 -1.06
N LEU A 33 -4.39 -0.34 -2.02
CA LEU A 33 -4.92 -1.69 -2.22
C LEU A 33 -3.81 -2.70 -2.54
N ARG A 34 -2.87 -2.33 -3.41
CA ARG A 34 -1.69 -3.18 -3.70
C ARG A 34 -0.85 -3.44 -2.44
N TYR A 35 -0.63 -2.42 -1.62
CA TYR A 35 0.08 -2.56 -0.35
C TYR A 35 -0.66 -3.50 0.60
N LEU A 36 -1.94 -3.27 0.82
CA LEU A 36 -2.75 -4.08 1.73
C LEU A 36 -2.90 -5.53 1.26
N SER A 37 -2.93 -5.76 -0.06
CA SER A 37 -2.97 -7.11 -0.61
C SER A 37 -1.73 -7.95 -0.25
N LEU A 38 -0.58 -7.34 0.05
CA LEU A 38 0.59 -8.05 0.59
C LEU A 38 0.35 -8.58 2.00
N ALA A 39 -0.51 -7.90 2.78
CA ALA A 39 -0.78 -8.24 4.19
C ALA A 39 -1.89 -9.29 4.37
N GLY A 40 -2.69 -9.59 3.33
CA GLY A 40 -3.74 -10.61 3.41
C GLY A 40 -4.96 -10.37 2.52
N GLU A 41 -6.01 -11.19 2.72
CA GLU A 41 -7.19 -11.27 1.86
C GLU A 41 -8.26 -10.19 2.10
N SER A 42 -8.16 -9.37 3.14
CA SER A 42 -9.12 -8.32 3.47
C SER A 42 -8.64 -6.91 3.08
N ALA A 43 -7.96 -6.79 1.93
CA ALA A 43 -7.38 -5.52 1.49
C ALA A 43 -8.43 -4.40 1.34
N ASP A 44 -9.58 -4.71 0.74
CA ASP A 44 -10.66 -3.74 0.52
C ASP A 44 -11.29 -3.26 1.82
N GLU A 45 -11.56 -4.17 2.76
CA GLU A 45 -12.11 -3.84 4.08
C GLU A 45 -11.15 -2.94 4.87
N VAL A 46 -9.86 -3.31 4.92
CA VAL A 46 -8.84 -2.52 5.60
C VAL A 46 -8.63 -1.17 4.91
N ALA A 47 -8.71 -1.10 3.58
CA ALA A 47 -8.65 0.16 2.84
C ALA A 47 -9.84 1.07 3.20
N ALA A 48 -11.05 0.54 3.22
CA ALA A 48 -12.25 1.30 3.62
C ALA A 48 -12.12 1.87 5.03
N GLU A 49 -11.70 1.06 6.00
CA GLU A 49 -11.45 1.52 7.37
C GLU A 49 -10.33 2.57 7.46
N THR A 50 -9.30 2.41 6.64
CA THR A 50 -8.21 3.38 6.52
C THR A 50 -8.75 4.72 6.05
N TRP A 51 -9.53 4.73 4.97
CA TRP A 51 -10.12 5.96 4.42
C TRP A 51 -11.11 6.62 5.38
N LEU A 52 -11.91 5.85 6.10
CA LEU A 52 -12.77 6.40 7.16
C LEU A 52 -11.96 7.10 8.25
N THR A 53 -10.82 6.54 8.63
CA THR A 53 -9.92 7.16 9.62
C THR A 53 -9.27 8.42 9.06
N VAL A 54 -8.84 8.38 7.80
CA VAL A 54 -8.24 9.52 7.08
C VAL A 54 -9.24 10.68 6.98
N VAL A 55 -10.49 10.42 6.57
CA VAL A 55 -11.54 11.45 6.48
C VAL A 55 -11.76 12.13 7.83
N LYS A 56 -11.85 11.35 8.92
CA LYS A 56 -12.02 11.88 10.28
C LYS A 56 -10.87 12.78 10.75
N GLY A 57 -9.63 12.45 10.30
CA GLY A 57 -8.42 13.21 10.67
C GLY A 57 -8.04 14.32 9.68
N LEU A 58 -8.69 14.38 8.51
CA LEU A 58 -8.28 15.23 7.39
C LEU A 58 -8.23 16.72 7.74
N SER A 59 -9.19 17.23 8.49
CA SER A 59 -9.24 18.65 8.90
C SER A 59 -8.05 19.07 9.76
N ALA A 60 -7.52 18.13 10.56
CA ALA A 60 -6.36 18.35 11.43
C ALA A 60 -5.02 18.08 10.74
N PHE A 61 -5.01 17.36 9.60
CA PHE A 61 -3.77 17.03 8.90
C PHE A 61 -3.04 18.29 8.44
N ARG A 62 -1.71 18.30 8.62
CA ARG A 62 -0.77 19.34 8.14
C ARG A 62 0.47 18.64 7.60
N GLY A 63 0.90 19.01 6.41
CA GLY A 63 2.09 18.45 5.76
C GLY A 63 1.98 18.50 4.24
N ASP A 64 3.07 18.19 3.59
CA ASP A 64 3.19 18.06 2.14
C ASP A 64 2.64 16.71 1.62
N GLU A 65 2.78 16.48 0.32
CA GLU A 65 2.32 15.25 -0.32
C GLU A 65 3.04 14.00 0.21
N THR A 66 4.31 14.11 0.58
CA THR A 66 5.08 13.00 1.15
C THR A 66 4.58 12.63 2.55
N ALA A 67 4.36 13.65 3.40
CA ALA A 67 3.79 13.46 4.73
C ALA A 67 2.35 12.89 4.66
N TRP A 68 1.56 13.32 3.66
CA TRP A 68 0.23 12.76 3.38
C TRP A 68 0.29 11.27 3.11
N ARG A 69 1.18 10.84 2.22
CA ARG A 69 1.39 9.43 1.91
C ARG A 69 1.84 8.65 3.13
N ALA A 70 2.85 9.14 3.83
CA ALA A 70 3.35 8.52 5.05
C ALA A 70 2.22 8.33 6.09
N TRP A 71 1.36 9.33 6.28
CA TRP A 71 0.23 9.25 7.20
C TRP A 71 -0.82 8.22 6.78
N VAL A 72 -1.21 8.20 5.50
CA VAL A 72 -2.19 7.22 4.98
C VAL A 72 -1.64 5.80 5.11
N PHE A 73 -0.40 5.54 4.71
CA PHE A 73 0.19 4.19 4.80
C PHE A 73 0.49 3.75 6.24
N THR A 74 0.83 4.68 7.14
CA THR A 74 0.95 4.38 8.58
C THR A 74 -0.41 3.97 9.15
N THR A 75 -1.47 4.68 8.79
CA THR A 75 -2.84 4.35 9.19
C THR A 75 -3.25 2.98 8.67
N ALA A 76 -3.01 2.71 7.39
CA ALA A 76 -3.30 1.43 6.76
C ALA A 76 -2.57 0.26 7.43
N ARG A 77 -1.27 0.43 7.70
CA ARG A 77 -0.49 -0.60 8.39
C ARG A 77 -1.02 -0.93 9.78
N ARG A 78 -1.39 0.09 10.55
CA ARG A 78 -2.01 -0.11 11.88
C ARG A 78 -3.30 -0.92 11.74
N ARG A 79 -4.18 -0.55 10.82
CA ARG A 79 -5.43 -1.27 10.55
C ARG A 79 -5.18 -2.72 10.11
N ALA A 80 -4.24 -2.95 9.20
CA ALA A 80 -3.89 -4.31 8.75
C ALA A 80 -3.35 -5.19 9.91
N VAL A 81 -2.51 -4.64 10.77
CA VAL A 81 -2.01 -5.35 11.97
C VAL A 81 -3.15 -5.69 12.93
N ASP A 82 -4.06 -4.74 13.17
CA ASP A 82 -5.21 -4.95 14.06
C ASP A 82 -6.18 -5.99 13.51
N ALA A 83 -6.49 -5.94 12.20
CA ALA A 83 -7.29 -6.94 11.52
C ALA A 83 -6.65 -8.34 11.59
N GLY A 84 -5.33 -8.43 11.41
CA GLY A 84 -4.58 -9.69 11.55
C GLY A 84 -4.66 -10.25 12.98
N ARG A 85 -4.55 -9.40 14.01
CA ARG A 85 -4.69 -9.81 15.41
C ARG A 85 -6.09 -10.29 15.74
N GLN A 86 -7.12 -9.63 15.22
CA GLN A 86 -8.51 -10.03 15.41
C GLN A 86 -8.80 -11.40 14.79
N ARG A 87 -8.33 -11.64 13.56
CA ARG A 87 -8.44 -12.94 12.87
C ARG A 87 -7.75 -14.05 13.65
N THR A 88 -6.55 -13.82 14.15
CA THR A 88 -5.81 -14.80 14.95
C THR A 88 -6.52 -15.12 16.27
N ARG A 89 -7.12 -14.11 16.92
CA ARG A 89 -7.94 -14.32 18.13
C ARG A 89 -9.21 -15.10 17.82
N ALA A 90 -9.92 -14.75 16.75
CA ALA A 90 -11.12 -15.46 16.30
C ALA A 90 -10.84 -16.93 15.92
N ALA A 91 -9.69 -17.20 15.29
CA ALA A 91 -9.26 -18.56 14.94
C ALA A 91 -8.88 -19.40 16.17
N ARG A 92 -8.49 -18.77 17.29
CA ARG A 92 -8.16 -19.44 18.56
C ARG A 92 -9.34 -19.56 19.53
N ALA A 93 -10.49 -18.92 19.24
CA ALA A 93 -11.68 -19.04 20.06
C ALA A 93 -12.27 -20.46 19.89
N PRO A 94 -12.68 -21.16 20.98
CA PRO A 94 -13.35 -22.44 20.87
C PRO A 94 -14.62 -22.27 20.04
N TRP A 95 -14.88 -23.24 19.18
CA TRP A 95 -15.97 -23.28 18.22
C TRP A 95 -17.31 -22.88 18.85
N ARG A 96 -17.79 -21.71 18.54
CA ARG A 96 -19.19 -21.33 18.69
C ARG A 96 -19.67 -20.84 17.32
N ASP A 97 -20.49 -21.72 16.73
CA ASP A 97 -21.43 -21.48 15.62
C ASP A 97 -20.93 -20.61 14.44
N ARG A 98 -20.37 -21.28 13.45
CA ARG A 98 -20.12 -20.72 12.12
C ARG A 98 -21.28 -21.01 11.18
N SER A 99 -22.46 -20.52 11.49
CA SER A 99 -23.52 -20.45 10.50
C SER A 99 -23.48 -19.08 9.84
N GLY A 100 -23.03 -19.05 8.59
CA GLY A 100 -23.30 -17.95 7.66
C GLY A 100 -22.19 -16.96 7.43
N SER A 101 -21.13 -17.34 6.74
CA SER A 101 -20.40 -16.39 5.90
C SER A 101 -20.24 -17.00 4.51
N TRP A 102 -21.15 -16.63 3.63
CA TRP A 102 -20.97 -16.81 2.20
C TRP A 102 -19.89 -15.83 1.75
N VAL A 103 -18.72 -16.35 1.40
CA VAL A 103 -17.69 -15.58 0.71
C VAL A 103 -18.22 -15.33 -0.70
N THR A 104 -18.80 -14.18 -0.91
CA THR A 104 -19.09 -13.70 -2.25
C THR A 104 -17.79 -13.14 -2.82
N SER A 105 -17.16 -13.89 -3.73
CA SER A 105 -16.19 -13.33 -4.66
C SER A 105 -16.91 -12.26 -5.47
N VAL A 106 -16.74 -11.01 -5.14
CA VAL A 106 -17.12 -9.92 -6.02
C VAL A 106 -16.00 -9.78 -7.03
N GLU A 107 -16.23 -10.29 -8.24
CA GLU A 107 -15.42 -9.93 -9.39
C GLU A 107 -15.64 -8.44 -9.69
N PRO A 108 -14.56 -7.63 -9.78
CA PRO A 108 -14.72 -6.23 -10.17
C PRO A 108 -15.02 -6.16 -11.66
N ASP A 109 -16.23 -5.74 -11.98
CA ASP A 109 -16.65 -5.40 -13.33
C ASP A 109 -16.15 -3.98 -13.67
N CYS A 110 -14.98 -3.87 -14.29
CA CYS A 110 -14.45 -2.62 -14.84
C CYS A 110 -13.55 -2.91 -16.04
N ALA A 111 -14.10 -2.84 -17.23
CA ALA A 111 -13.41 -3.11 -18.49
C ALA A 111 -12.23 -2.15 -18.80
N ASP A 112 -12.20 -0.95 -18.22
CA ASP A 112 -11.13 0.04 -18.44
C ASP A 112 -9.91 -0.13 -17.51
N LEU A 113 -9.99 -1.01 -16.51
CA LEU A 113 -8.87 -1.33 -15.60
C LEU A 113 -8.09 -2.58 -16.01
N VAL A 114 -8.51 -3.28 -17.06
CA VAL A 114 -8.03 -4.63 -17.38
C VAL A 114 -6.57 -4.65 -17.88
N ILE A 115 -6.12 -3.64 -18.62
CA ILE A 115 -4.75 -3.62 -19.15
C ILE A 115 -3.73 -3.24 -18.07
N ASP A 116 -4.06 -2.25 -17.22
CA ASP A 116 -3.23 -1.88 -16.06
C ASP A 116 -3.35 -2.89 -14.91
N SER A 117 -4.48 -3.59 -14.78
CA SER A 117 -4.73 -4.55 -13.68
C SER A 117 -3.98 -5.87 -13.85
N LEU A 118 -3.83 -6.38 -15.07
CA LEU A 118 -3.06 -7.61 -15.33
C LEU A 118 -1.58 -7.39 -15.01
N SER A 119 -0.99 -6.28 -15.45
CA SER A 119 0.38 -5.89 -15.11
C SER A 119 0.54 -5.63 -13.61
N SER A 120 -0.46 -5.02 -12.95
CA SER A 120 -0.45 -4.74 -11.52
C SER A 120 -0.57 -6.01 -10.67
N ALA A 121 -1.45 -6.93 -11.03
CA ALA A 121 -1.63 -8.21 -10.33
C ALA A 121 -0.37 -9.09 -10.45
N GLU A 122 0.27 -9.09 -11.61
CA GLU A 122 1.52 -9.81 -11.81
C GLU A 122 2.66 -9.21 -11.00
N ALA A 123 2.80 -7.90 -10.97
CA ALA A 123 3.78 -7.21 -10.14
C ALA A 123 3.58 -7.52 -8.64
N VAL A 124 2.34 -7.50 -8.14
CA VAL A 124 2.02 -7.90 -6.76
C VAL A 124 2.38 -9.36 -6.51
N ARG A 125 2.09 -10.26 -7.45
CA ARG A 125 2.44 -11.69 -7.35
C ARG A 125 3.96 -11.91 -7.26
N ILE A 126 4.74 -11.15 -8.02
CA ILE A 126 6.20 -11.22 -7.98
C ILE A 126 6.71 -10.68 -6.64
N VAL A 127 6.21 -9.52 -6.18
CA VAL A 127 6.61 -8.93 -4.90
C VAL A 127 6.25 -9.84 -3.71
N ARG A 128 5.13 -10.57 -3.76
CA ARG A 128 4.75 -11.56 -2.73
C ARG A 128 5.73 -12.73 -2.57
N ARG A 129 6.59 -12.98 -3.56
CA ARG A 129 7.64 -14.00 -3.45
C ARG A 129 8.84 -13.55 -2.61
N LEU A 130 8.95 -12.24 -2.33
CA LEU A 130 9.98 -11.71 -1.45
C LEU A 130 9.65 -12.03 0.02
N PRO A 131 10.68 -12.12 0.91
CA PRO A 131 10.45 -12.08 2.34
C PRO A 131 9.62 -10.85 2.75
N ALA A 132 8.66 -11.01 3.66
CA ALA A 132 7.64 -10.01 3.97
C ALA A 132 8.20 -8.59 4.20
N LEU A 133 9.26 -8.44 4.99
CA LEU A 133 9.89 -7.13 5.22
C LEU A 133 10.48 -6.53 3.95
N GLN A 134 11.08 -7.35 3.07
CA GLN A 134 11.64 -6.87 1.81
C GLN A 134 10.53 -6.40 0.86
N ALA A 135 9.45 -7.18 0.75
CA ALA A 135 8.28 -6.82 -0.04
C ALA A 135 7.67 -5.49 0.44
N GLU A 136 7.45 -5.35 1.75
CA GLU A 136 6.91 -4.14 2.36
C GLU A 136 7.81 -2.92 2.11
N VAL A 137 9.11 -3.06 2.36
CA VAL A 137 10.07 -1.97 2.18
C VAL A 137 10.23 -1.56 0.71
N VAL A 138 10.32 -2.52 -0.21
CA VAL A 138 10.42 -2.22 -1.66
C VAL A 138 9.19 -1.46 -2.13
N LEU A 139 7.99 -1.89 -1.76
CA LEU A 139 6.76 -1.22 -2.17
C LEU A 139 6.68 0.21 -1.60
N LEU A 140 6.97 0.40 -0.32
CA LEU A 140 6.94 1.71 0.33
C LEU A 140 7.99 2.67 -0.23
N ARG A 141 9.19 2.18 -0.57
CA ARG A 141 10.27 2.99 -1.13
C ARG A 141 10.08 3.33 -2.60
N VAL A 142 9.72 2.31 -3.41
CA VAL A 142 9.73 2.43 -4.88
C VAL A 142 8.39 2.91 -5.41
N VAL A 143 7.28 2.37 -4.88
CA VAL A 143 5.94 2.68 -5.43
C VAL A 143 5.29 3.84 -4.69
N VAL A 144 5.38 3.86 -3.37
CA VAL A 144 4.82 4.97 -2.56
C VAL A 144 5.73 6.19 -2.54
N GLY A 145 7.05 6.01 -2.70
CA GLY A 145 8.03 7.09 -2.73
C GLY A 145 8.43 7.63 -1.36
N LEU A 146 8.24 6.86 -0.27
CA LEU A 146 8.64 7.28 1.07
C LEU A 146 10.15 7.26 1.26
N SER A 147 10.69 8.17 2.06
CA SER A 147 12.09 8.20 2.44
C SER A 147 12.46 7.01 3.33
N VAL A 148 13.76 6.73 3.46
CA VAL A 148 14.26 5.67 4.38
C VAL A 148 13.80 5.91 5.82
N SER A 149 13.78 7.18 6.25
CA SER A 149 13.36 7.55 7.62
C SER A 149 11.87 7.26 7.86
N GLU A 150 11.01 7.67 6.92
CA GLU A 150 9.57 7.44 7.01
C GLU A 150 9.23 5.96 6.99
N VAL A 151 9.88 5.19 6.12
CA VAL A 151 9.71 3.73 6.10
C VAL A 151 10.20 3.10 7.39
N ALA A 152 11.33 3.56 7.95
CA ALA A 152 11.87 3.05 9.21
C ALA A 152 10.88 3.25 10.38
N GLU A 153 10.30 4.43 10.49
CA GLU A 153 9.23 4.72 11.46
C GLU A 153 8.00 3.85 11.22
N LEU A 154 7.55 3.76 9.97
CA LEU A 154 6.35 3.01 9.58
C LEU A 154 6.49 1.52 9.91
N VAL A 155 7.63 0.89 9.56
CA VAL A 155 7.83 -0.56 9.78
C VAL A 155 8.40 -0.90 11.16
N GLY A 156 8.78 0.11 11.96
CA GLY A 156 9.36 -0.08 13.30
C GLY A 156 10.75 -0.72 13.24
N ARG A 157 11.60 -0.27 12.33
CA ARG A 157 12.98 -0.76 12.12
C ARG A 157 13.96 0.40 12.05
N SER A 158 15.26 0.10 12.21
CA SER A 158 16.28 1.11 12.03
C SER A 158 16.43 1.52 10.54
N PRO A 159 16.86 2.75 10.24
CA PRO A 159 17.14 3.18 8.87
C PRO A 159 18.15 2.29 8.14
N GLY A 160 19.15 1.76 8.87
CA GLY A 160 20.11 0.79 8.33
C GLY A 160 19.45 -0.52 7.90
N ALA A 161 18.54 -1.06 8.72
CA ALA A 161 17.80 -2.26 8.38
C ALA A 161 16.89 -2.06 7.15
N VAL A 162 16.29 -0.88 7.02
CA VAL A 162 15.48 -0.51 5.84
C VAL A 162 16.32 -0.46 4.57
N ARG A 163 17.52 0.16 4.61
CA ARG A 163 18.43 0.18 3.44
C ARG A 163 18.83 -1.23 3.01
N VAL A 164 19.21 -2.08 3.97
CA VAL A 164 19.57 -3.48 3.69
C VAL A 164 18.37 -4.26 3.12
N ALA A 165 17.18 -4.09 3.69
CA ALA A 165 15.97 -4.75 3.21
C ALA A 165 15.60 -4.29 1.79
N ALA A 166 15.68 -2.98 1.50
CA ALA A 166 15.47 -2.43 0.18
C ALA A 166 16.44 -3.01 -0.85
N HIS A 167 17.74 -2.96 -0.56
CA HIS A 167 18.78 -3.48 -1.45
C HIS A 167 18.58 -4.98 -1.75
N ARG A 168 18.43 -5.81 -0.71
CA ARG A 168 18.20 -7.25 -0.88
C ARG A 168 16.88 -7.54 -1.58
N GLY A 169 15.83 -6.77 -1.29
CA GLY A 169 14.53 -6.90 -1.94
C GLY A 169 14.62 -6.64 -3.44
N LEU A 170 15.31 -5.58 -3.87
CA LEU A 170 15.53 -5.26 -5.29
C LEU A 170 16.38 -6.32 -5.99
N GLN A 171 17.46 -6.82 -5.35
CA GLN A 171 18.26 -7.91 -5.89
C GLN A 171 17.45 -9.19 -6.10
N ASN A 172 16.66 -9.59 -5.09
CA ASN A 172 15.80 -10.76 -5.19
C ASN A 172 14.71 -10.58 -6.24
N LEU A 173 14.16 -9.38 -6.37
CA LEU A 173 13.18 -9.04 -7.40
C LEU A 173 13.77 -9.21 -8.80
N ALA A 174 14.96 -8.64 -9.04
CA ALA A 174 15.67 -8.78 -10.31
C ALA A 174 15.94 -10.25 -10.65
N LYS A 175 16.35 -11.06 -9.67
CA LYS A 175 16.55 -12.51 -9.86
C LYS A 175 15.25 -13.22 -10.25
N ILE A 176 14.15 -12.97 -9.53
CA ILE A 176 12.85 -13.57 -9.84
C ILE A 176 12.38 -13.19 -11.25
N MET A 177 12.58 -11.95 -11.66
CA MET A 177 12.19 -11.46 -12.98
C MET A 177 13.04 -12.10 -14.09
N SER A 178 14.35 -12.22 -13.88
CA SER A 178 15.24 -12.90 -14.86
C SER A 178 14.90 -14.38 -15.03
N GLU A 179 14.53 -15.07 -13.95
CA GLU A 179 14.09 -16.48 -14.00
C GLU A 179 12.76 -16.65 -14.77
N GLN A 180 11.93 -15.61 -14.86
CA GLN A 180 10.66 -15.63 -15.59
C GLN A 180 10.77 -15.12 -17.03
N GLY A 181 11.98 -14.79 -17.52
CA GLY A 181 12.20 -14.26 -18.86
C GLY A 181 11.67 -12.83 -19.06
N VAL A 182 11.32 -12.15 -17.97
CA VAL A 182 10.91 -10.74 -18.01
C VAL A 182 12.18 -9.88 -18.00
N THR A 183 12.64 -9.47 -19.18
CA THR A 183 13.71 -8.49 -19.31
C THR A 183 13.19 -7.11 -18.88
N LEU A 184 13.79 -6.52 -17.85
CA LEU A 184 13.63 -5.10 -17.55
C LEU A 184 14.21 -4.33 -18.75
N SER A 185 13.35 -3.86 -19.64
CA SER A 185 13.74 -2.83 -20.59
C SER A 185 14.22 -1.63 -19.79
N ASP A 186 15.42 -1.17 -20.12
CA ASP A 186 16.19 -0.10 -19.48
C ASP A 186 15.34 1.16 -19.21
N SER A 187 14.61 1.16 -18.10
CA SER A 187 13.86 2.30 -17.61
C SER A 187 14.61 2.86 -16.41
N GLY A 188 15.22 4.02 -16.59
CA GLY A 188 16.17 4.76 -15.76
C GLY A 188 15.92 4.93 -14.26
N ALA A 189 15.13 4.09 -13.62
CA ALA A 189 14.74 4.19 -12.22
C ALA A 189 15.78 3.70 -11.19
N LEU A 190 16.93 3.17 -11.63
CA LEU A 190 17.92 2.58 -10.72
C LEU A 190 19.05 3.56 -10.29
N ARG A 191 19.03 4.81 -10.73
CA ARG A 191 20.16 5.75 -10.45
C ARG A 191 20.05 6.59 -9.19
N GLU A 192 18.95 6.55 -8.46
CA GLU A 192 18.75 7.42 -7.27
C GLU A 192 18.64 6.68 -5.91
N VAL A 193 19.13 5.45 -5.81
CA VAL A 193 19.04 4.66 -4.55
C VAL A 193 20.45 4.44 -3.95
N THR A 194 21.35 5.44 -4.08
CA THR A 194 22.63 5.39 -3.35
C THR A 194 22.63 6.40 -2.22
#